data_d83375f40c0ed772ba1552568eba118e
#
_entry.id   d83375f40c0ed772ba1552568eba118e
#
_cell.length_a   1.000
_cell.length_b   1.000
_cell.length_c   1.000
_cell.angle_alpha   90.00
_cell.angle_beta   90.00
_cell.angle_gamma   90.00
#
_symmetry.space_group_name_H-M   'P 1'
#
loop_
_entity.id
_entity.type
_entity.pdbx_description
1 polymer ?
#
loop_
_entity_poly.entity_id
_entity_poly.type
_entity_poly.pdbx_seq_one_letter_code
_entity_poly.pdbx_strand_id
1 'polypeptide(L)'
;MAFKRSSLTVCFVSLAAGFLLGPTARAEGKISIAQQFGIGYLILDVVRDQQLIEKHGKAQGLDIKVDWNSISGATAMNEALLTGALDVVSAGVPPMLTIWDRTRGKQNVKAIASLGSMPNYLLTNNPDVKTLKDFTDKDRIAVPAAGVGFQSRTLQLETAKVFGNDQYKKFDDISVSLPHPDATAALIAGKSEINAHFSSPPFQYQALQSPNVHKVLSSYDVLGGPATFNVLYTTEKFHDENPKTYQAFYDALVEAQSIIKADKPAAAQTYIRVEQSKLPLALVEKIVTDPEIDFTVVPQRTYIYAEKLHELGVLKNKADSWKDYFFEQAHADAGS
;
A
#
# COMPACT_ATOMS: atom_id res chain seq x y z
N MET A 1 -52.35 -49.40 -67.41
CA MET A 1 -50.95 -49.35 -66.99
C MET A 1 -50.77 -48.20 -66.04
N ALA A 2 -50.71 -48.46 -64.72
CA ALA A 2 -50.64 -47.44 -63.69
C ALA A 2 -49.26 -47.50 -63.02
N PHE A 3 -48.42 -46.43 -63.17
CA PHE A 3 -47.14 -46.31 -62.51
C PHE A 3 -47.33 -45.72 -61.09
N LYS A 4 -46.99 -46.51 -60.08
CA LYS A 4 -46.87 -46.05 -58.70
C LYS A 4 -45.50 -45.31 -58.53
N ARG A 5 -45.55 -44.04 -58.13
CA ARG A 5 -44.37 -43.30 -57.66
C ARG A 5 -44.26 -43.46 -56.13
N SER A 6 -43.19 -44.08 -55.68
CA SER A 6 -42.79 -44.16 -54.27
C SER A 6 -42.02 -42.89 -53.90
N SER A 7 -42.52 -42.16 -52.96
CA SER A 7 -41.83 -40.98 -52.37
C SER A 7 -40.96 -41.47 -51.22
N LEU A 8 -39.66 -41.28 -51.32
CA LEU A 8 -38.68 -41.51 -50.25
C LEU A 8 -38.55 -40.23 -49.44
N THR A 9 -39.03 -40.29 -48.21
CA THR A 9 -38.87 -39.17 -47.23
C THR A 9 -37.54 -39.32 -46.51
N VAL A 10 -36.58 -38.43 -46.80
CA VAL A 10 -35.31 -38.36 -46.11
C VAL A 10 -35.47 -37.46 -44.90
N CYS A 11 -35.40 -38.04 -43.67
CA CYS A 11 -35.32 -37.30 -42.42
C CYS A 11 -33.92 -36.79 -42.22
N PHE A 12 -33.72 -35.49 -42.31
CA PHE A 12 -32.51 -34.77 -41.84
C PHE A 12 -32.61 -34.63 -40.32
N VAL A 13 -31.78 -35.41 -39.60
CA VAL A 13 -31.54 -35.17 -38.18
C VAL A 13 -30.45 -34.09 -38.04
N SER A 14 -30.84 -32.86 -37.76
CA SER A 14 -29.89 -31.78 -37.48
C SER A 14 -29.36 -31.91 -36.06
N LEU A 15 -28.13 -32.39 -35.92
CA LEU A 15 -27.38 -32.43 -34.67
C LEU A 15 -26.92 -31.00 -34.33
N ALA A 16 -27.68 -30.27 -33.52
CA ALA A 16 -27.26 -28.98 -32.99
C ALA A 16 -26.24 -29.24 -31.89
N ALA A 17 -24.97 -29.17 -32.24
CA ALA A 17 -23.87 -29.08 -31.27
C ALA A 17 -23.89 -27.71 -30.63
N GLY A 18 -24.52 -27.62 -29.45
CA GLY A 18 -24.46 -26.44 -28.58
C GLY A 18 -23.04 -26.27 -28.05
N PHE A 19 -22.28 -25.38 -28.65
CA PHE A 19 -21.08 -24.84 -28.02
C PHE A 19 -21.49 -24.07 -26.79
N LEU A 20 -21.33 -24.67 -25.61
CA LEU A 20 -21.32 -23.96 -24.34
C LEU A 20 -20.04 -23.12 -24.34
N LEU A 21 -20.14 -21.86 -24.76
CA LEU A 21 -19.18 -20.82 -24.46
C LEU A 21 -19.24 -20.60 -22.94
N GLY A 22 -18.48 -21.39 -22.19
CA GLY A 22 -18.16 -21.07 -20.81
C GLY A 22 -17.49 -19.68 -20.78
N PRO A 23 -17.65 -18.92 -19.68
CA PRO A 23 -16.94 -17.66 -19.54
C PRO A 23 -15.45 -17.93 -19.82
N THR A 24 -14.87 -17.18 -20.75
CA THR A 24 -13.42 -17.23 -21.01
C THR A 24 -12.73 -16.84 -19.72
N ALA A 25 -12.28 -17.84 -18.96
CA ALA A 25 -11.39 -17.60 -17.83
C ALA A 25 -10.22 -16.79 -18.39
N ARG A 26 -10.08 -15.55 -17.94
CA ARG A 26 -8.90 -14.73 -18.25
C ARG A 26 -7.71 -15.59 -17.84
N ALA A 27 -6.83 -15.90 -18.79
CA ALA A 27 -5.70 -16.76 -18.48
C ALA A 27 -4.87 -16.12 -17.36
N GLU A 28 -4.74 -16.82 -16.21
CA GLU A 28 -3.82 -16.43 -15.15
C GLU A 28 -2.41 -16.22 -15.71
N GLY A 29 -1.54 -15.56 -14.97
CA GLY A 29 -0.15 -15.37 -15.36
C GLY A 29 0.20 -13.94 -15.75
N LYS A 30 -0.64 -12.97 -15.35
CA LYS A 30 -0.30 -11.55 -15.42
C LYS A 30 -0.68 -10.86 -14.12
N ILE A 31 0.24 -10.02 -13.62
CA ILE A 31 -0.01 -9.15 -12.46
C ILE A 31 0.65 -7.79 -12.68
N SER A 32 -0.10 -6.72 -12.48
CA SER A 32 0.37 -5.34 -12.49
C SER A 32 0.35 -4.77 -11.07
N ILE A 33 1.52 -4.33 -10.59
CA ILE A 33 1.74 -3.91 -9.21
C ILE A 33 2.23 -2.46 -9.19
N ALA A 34 1.71 -1.66 -8.27
CA ALA A 34 2.23 -0.33 -8.03
C ALA A 34 2.72 -0.12 -6.60
N GLN A 35 3.89 0.54 -6.47
CA GLN A 35 4.45 1.03 -5.22
C GLN A 35 4.69 2.55 -5.28
N GLN A 36 4.92 3.16 -4.12
CA GLN A 36 5.34 4.55 -4.01
C GLN A 36 6.86 4.62 -3.73
N PHE A 37 7.36 5.78 -3.33
CA PHE A 37 8.77 5.98 -3.02
C PHE A 37 9.09 5.63 -1.56
N GLY A 38 10.27 5.07 -1.32
CA GLY A 38 10.82 4.89 0.02
C GLY A 38 11.06 3.45 0.42
N ILE A 39 11.84 3.29 1.48
CA ILE A 39 12.31 1.97 1.94
C ILE A 39 11.18 1.11 2.55
N GLY A 40 10.02 1.70 2.81
CA GLY A 40 8.81 0.97 3.20
C GLY A 40 8.30 -0.03 2.16
N TYR A 41 8.90 -0.06 0.98
CA TYR A 41 8.62 -1.00 -0.11
C TYR A 41 9.73 -2.03 -0.32
N LEU A 42 10.72 -2.12 0.57
CA LEU A 42 11.86 -3.01 0.44
C LEU A 42 11.48 -4.48 0.20
N ILE A 43 10.37 -4.96 0.76
CA ILE A 43 9.87 -6.31 0.46
C ILE A 43 9.58 -6.44 -1.04
N LEU A 44 8.95 -5.45 -1.67
CA LEU A 44 8.68 -5.46 -3.12
C LEU A 44 9.95 -5.30 -3.94
N ASP A 45 10.92 -4.52 -3.46
CA ASP A 45 12.21 -4.38 -4.14
C ASP A 45 12.96 -5.71 -4.19
N VAL A 46 12.94 -6.49 -3.10
CA VAL A 46 13.53 -7.85 -3.06
C VAL A 46 12.74 -8.81 -3.96
N VAL A 47 11.40 -8.76 -3.93
CA VAL A 47 10.55 -9.56 -4.82
C VAL A 47 10.89 -9.31 -6.28
N ARG A 48 11.04 -8.04 -6.66
CA ARG A 48 11.37 -7.60 -8.03
C ARG A 48 12.79 -8.00 -8.43
N ASP A 49 13.77 -7.74 -7.59
CA ASP A 49 15.19 -8.00 -7.85
C ASP A 49 15.47 -9.48 -8.07
N GLN A 50 14.82 -10.34 -7.30
CA GLN A 50 15.00 -11.79 -7.35
C GLN A 50 13.94 -12.53 -8.17
N GLN A 51 13.02 -11.81 -8.84
CA GLN A 51 11.94 -12.36 -9.64
C GLN A 51 11.16 -13.46 -8.89
N LEU A 52 10.82 -13.18 -7.61
CA LEU A 52 10.23 -14.20 -6.74
C LEU A 52 8.80 -14.58 -7.17
N ILE A 53 8.02 -13.66 -7.75
CA ILE A 53 6.68 -13.97 -8.27
C ILE A 53 6.78 -14.96 -9.43
N GLU A 54 7.70 -14.71 -10.37
CA GLU A 54 7.96 -15.57 -11.51
C GLU A 54 8.47 -16.95 -11.05
N LYS A 55 9.34 -16.97 -10.03
CA LYS A 55 9.86 -18.21 -9.43
C LYS A 55 8.74 -19.07 -8.84
N HIS A 56 7.88 -18.47 -8.00
CA HIS A 56 6.76 -19.18 -7.38
C HIS A 56 5.69 -19.57 -8.41
N GLY A 57 5.46 -18.74 -9.43
CA GLY A 57 4.60 -19.08 -10.55
C GLY A 57 5.05 -20.32 -11.29
N LYS A 58 6.34 -20.40 -11.66
CA LYS A 58 6.93 -21.58 -12.31
C LYS A 58 6.80 -22.85 -11.48
N ALA A 59 6.95 -22.76 -10.16
CA ALA A 59 6.74 -23.88 -9.26
C ALA A 59 5.30 -24.42 -9.29
N GLN A 60 4.32 -23.58 -9.66
CA GLN A 60 2.91 -23.91 -9.82
C GLN A 60 2.53 -24.22 -11.29
N GLY A 61 3.52 -24.30 -12.21
CA GLY A 61 3.32 -24.52 -13.64
C GLY A 61 2.75 -23.30 -14.38
N LEU A 62 2.95 -22.09 -13.87
CA LEU A 62 2.43 -20.84 -14.42
C LEU A 62 3.59 -19.89 -14.76
N ASP A 63 3.63 -19.40 -16.00
CA ASP A 63 4.56 -18.35 -16.43
C ASP A 63 3.93 -16.98 -16.18
N ILE A 64 4.34 -16.34 -15.08
CA ILE A 64 3.77 -15.05 -14.63
C ILE A 64 4.58 -13.90 -15.22
N LYS A 65 3.86 -12.93 -15.83
CA LYS A 65 4.41 -11.64 -16.27
C LYS A 65 4.05 -10.57 -15.27
N VAL A 66 5.05 -9.89 -14.75
CA VAL A 66 4.88 -8.83 -13.73
C VAL A 66 5.15 -7.46 -14.33
N ASP A 67 4.16 -6.57 -14.26
CA ASP A 67 4.29 -5.16 -14.63
C ASP A 67 4.47 -4.32 -13.36
N TRP A 68 5.64 -3.68 -13.20
CA TRP A 68 5.95 -2.83 -12.07
C TRP A 68 5.69 -1.35 -12.39
N ASN A 69 4.98 -0.67 -11.50
CA ASN A 69 4.60 0.73 -11.64
C ASN A 69 5.00 1.53 -10.39
N SER A 70 5.34 2.81 -10.60
CA SER A 70 5.60 3.75 -9.51
C SER A 70 4.60 4.89 -9.59
N ILE A 71 3.74 5.03 -8.57
CA ILE A 71 2.69 6.05 -8.51
C ILE A 71 2.73 6.71 -7.13
N SER A 72 2.85 8.02 -7.07
CA SER A 72 2.81 8.75 -5.80
C SER A 72 1.37 9.07 -5.41
N GLY A 73 1.08 8.85 -4.12
CA GLY A 73 -0.18 9.24 -3.50
C GLY A 73 -1.29 8.19 -3.56
N ALA A 74 -1.93 7.98 -2.43
CA ALA A 74 -2.94 6.93 -2.25
C ALA A 74 -4.21 7.14 -3.11
N THR A 75 -4.54 8.37 -3.47
CA THR A 75 -5.71 8.66 -4.33
C THR A 75 -5.53 8.05 -5.71
N ALA A 76 -4.40 8.33 -6.38
CA ALA A 76 -4.11 7.78 -7.69
C ALA A 76 -3.99 6.25 -7.67
N MET A 77 -3.41 5.67 -6.61
CA MET A 77 -3.37 4.22 -6.39
C MET A 77 -4.76 3.62 -6.34
N ASN A 78 -5.66 4.19 -5.55
CA ASN A 78 -7.03 3.70 -5.41
C ASN A 78 -7.82 3.83 -6.72
N GLU A 79 -7.66 4.91 -7.46
CA GLU A 79 -8.30 5.09 -8.77
C GLU A 79 -7.80 4.05 -9.80
N ALA A 80 -6.50 3.81 -9.86
CA ALA A 80 -5.93 2.82 -10.75
C ALA A 80 -6.41 1.40 -10.45
N LEU A 81 -6.54 1.04 -9.15
CA LEU A 81 -7.12 -0.25 -8.74
C LEU A 81 -8.59 -0.37 -9.13
N LEU A 82 -9.42 0.65 -8.83
CA LEU A 82 -10.87 0.60 -9.08
C LEU A 82 -11.22 0.58 -10.56
N THR A 83 -10.39 1.18 -11.41
CA THR A 83 -10.55 1.16 -12.87
C THR A 83 -10.02 -0.12 -13.53
N GLY A 84 -9.31 -0.97 -12.76
CA GLY A 84 -8.66 -2.17 -13.27
C GLY A 84 -7.41 -1.90 -14.10
N ALA A 85 -6.85 -0.69 -14.01
CA ALA A 85 -5.56 -0.36 -14.62
C ALA A 85 -4.40 -1.07 -13.92
N LEU A 86 -4.56 -1.37 -12.62
CA LEU A 86 -3.63 -2.14 -11.81
C LEU A 86 -4.38 -3.25 -11.07
N ASP A 87 -3.69 -4.37 -10.86
CA ASP A 87 -4.23 -5.52 -10.14
C ASP A 87 -3.95 -5.42 -8.64
N VAL A 88 -2.76 -4.95 -8.26
CA VAL A 88 -2.32 -4.77 -6.88
C VAL A 88 -1.72 -3.38 -6.71
N VAL A 89 -2.10 -2.73 -5.64
CA VAL A 89 -1.57 -1.42 -5.27
C VAL A 89 -1.11 -1.42 -3.82
N SER A 90 -0.30 -0.42 -3.47
CA SER A 90 0.22 -0.27 -2.12
C SER A 90 0.04 1.16 -1.60
N ALA A 91 -0.44 1.25 -0.37
CA ALA A 91 -0.51 2.52 0.36
C ALA A 91 -0.51 2.26 1.87
N GLY A 92 -0.55 3.31 2.67
CA GLY A 92 -0.72 3.19 4.11
C GLY A 92 -2.05 2.54 4.52
N VAL A 93 -2.14 2.07 5.76
CA VAL A 93 -3.36 1.43 6.30
C VAL A 93 -4.62 2.30 6.14
N PRO A 94 -4.63 3.62 6.46
CA PRO A 94 -5.86 4.41 6.38
C PRO A 94 -6.47 4.54 4.97
N PRO A 95 -5.71 4.81 3.89
CA PRO A 95 -6.29 4.81 2.54
C PRO A 95 -6.80 3.43 2.10
N MET A 96 -6.16 2.34 2.51
CA MET A 96 -6.70 0.98 2.27
C MET A 96 -8.03 0.80 3.00
N LEU A 97 -8.14 1.17 4.27
CA LEU A 97 -9.40 1.11 5.01
C LEU A 97 -10.51 1.96 4.36
N THR A 98 -10.15 3.13 3.82
CA THR A 98 -11.11 3.99 3.13
C THR A 98 -11.68 3.33 1.87
N ILE A 99 -10.83 2.65 1.08
CA ILE A 99 -11.30 1.95 -0.12
C ILE A 99 -12.05 0.65 0.23
N TRP A 100 -11.61 -0.09 1.25
CA TRP A 100 -12.36 -1.22 1.80
C TRP A 100 -13.79 -0.83 2.18
N ASP A 101 -13.94 0.26 2.96
CA ASP A 101 -15.25 0.75 3.39
C ASP A 101 -16.17 1.11 2.21
N ARG A 102 -15.62 1.79 1.19
CA ARG A 102 -16.36 2.27 0.02
C ARG A 102 -16.75 1.17 -0.97
N THR A 103 -16.02 0.06 -0.98
CA THR A 103 -16.19 -1.02 -1.96
C THR A 103 -16.93 -2.23 -1.43
N ARG A 104 -17.39 -2.21 -0.18
CA ARG A 104 -18.19 -3.30 0.42
C ARG A 104 -19.45 -3.59 -0.41
N GLY A 105 -19.64 -4.88 -0.72
CA GLY A 105 -20.77 -5.34 -1.57
C GLY A 105 -20.61 -4.96 -3.06
N LYS A 106 -19.41 -4.53 -3.49
CA LYS A 106 -19.07 -4.21 -4.88
C LYS A 106 -17.76 -4.90 -5.27
N GLN A 107 -16.65 -4.14 -5.32
CA GLN A 107 -15.33 -4.71 -5.61
C GLN A 107 -14.69 -5.41 -4.41
N ASN A 108 -15.18 -5.21 -3.20
CA ASN A 108 -14.73 -5.82 -1.94
C ASN A 108 -13.20 -5.80 -1.80
N VAL A 109 -12.62 -4.60 -1.91
CA VAL A 109 -11.17 -4.43 -1.78
C VAL A 109 -10.73 -4.84 -0.38
N LYS A 110 -9.67 -5.68 -0.31
CA LYS A 110 -9.04 -6.08 0.94
C LYS A 110 -7.53 -6.06 0.82
N ALA A 111 -6.87 -5.95 1.97
CA ALA A 111 -5.43 -6.07 2.05
C ALA A 111 -4.97 -7.52 1.86
N ILE A 112 -3.82 -7.66 1.19
CA ILE A 112 -3.13 -8.93 0.96
C ILE A 112 -2.17 -9.21 2.12
N ALA A 113 -1.32 -8.22 2.42
CA ALA A 113 -0.25 -8.32 3.42
C ALA A 113 0.20 -6.94 3.89
N SER A 114 0.85 -6.89 5.04
CA SER A 114 1.67 -5.76 5.47
C SER A 114 2.97 -5.71 4.67
N LEU A 115 3.59 -4.53 4.59
CA LEU A 115 4.97 -4.35 4.12
C LEU A 115 5.92 -3.99 5.28
N GLY A 116 5.40 -3.97 6.49
CA GLY A 116 6.18 -3.75 7.70
C GLY A 116 5.73 -2.55 8.53
N SER A 117 6.38 -2.44 9.68
CA SER A 117 6.18 -1.37 10.64
C SER A 117 7.39 -0.45 10.65
N MET A 118 7.16 0.85 10.62
CA MET A 118 8.20 1.86 10.73
C MET A 118 7.63 3.19 11.21
N PRO A 119 8.34 3.94 12.05
CA PRO A 119 7.89 5.24 12.48
C PRO A 119 7.95 6.25 11.32
N ASN A 120 6.92 7.06 11.20
CA ASN A 120 6.88 8.22 10.32
C ASN A 120 6.97 9.48 11.17
N TYR A 121 7.78 10.47 10.76
CA TYR A 121 8.04 11.66 11.56
C TYR A 121 7.46 12.91 10.91
N LEU A 122 6.68 13.68 11.68
CA LEU A 122 6.41 15.07 11.34
C LEU A 122 7.65 15.90 11.69
N LEU A 123 8.26 16.44 10.65
CA LEU A 123 9.48 17.25 10.71
C LEU A 123 9.16 18.69 10.35
N THR A 124 9.93 19.64 10.88
CA THR A 124 9.84 21.04 10.50
C THR A 124 11.22 21.71 10.54
N ASN A 125 11.41 22.75 9.70
CA ASN A 125 12.53 23.67 9.76
C ASN A 125 12.17 25.01 10.44
N ASN A 126 10.90 25.15 10.89
CA ASN A 126 10.46 26.31 11.64
C ASN A 126 10.91 26.16 13.12
N PRO A 127 11.84 27.00 13.61
CA PRO A 127 12.38 26.86 14.97
C PRO A 127 11.35 27.12 16.08
N ASP A 128 10.25 27.78 15.76
CA ASP A 128 9.20 28.12 16.74
C ASP A 128 8.19 26.98 16.94
N VAL A 129 8.15 26.00 16.03
CA VAL A 129 7.22 24.85 16.11
C VAL A 129 7.89 23.71 16.86
N LYS A 130 7.41 23.39 18.06
CA LYS A 130 7.86 22.28 18.91
C LYS A 130 6.80 21.20 19.08
N THR A 131 5.53 21.60 19.00
CA THR A 131 4.35 20.75 19.17
C THR A 131 3.30 21.07 18.11
N LEU A 132 2.24 20.27 18.01
CA LEU A 132 1.12 20.58 17.09
C LEU A 132 0.43 21.91 17.41
N LYS A 133 0.51 22.38 18.66
CA LYS A 133 -0.14 23.64 19.09
C LYS A 133 0.56 24.88 18.54
N ASP A 134 1.80 24.75 18.09
CA ASP A 134 2.61 25.86 17.62
C ASP A 134 2.43 26.12 16.12
N PHE A 135 1.82 25.17 15.36
CA PHE A 135 1.49 25.38 13.96
C PHE A 135 0.41 26.46 13.78
N THR A 136 0.61 27.30 12.79
CA THR A 136 -0.25 28.41 12.41
C THR A 136 -0.72 28.28 10.96
N ASP A 137 -1.57 29.19 10.50
CA ASP A 137 -2.02 29.32 9.12
C ASP A 137 -0.90 29.70 8.12
N LYS A 138 0.26 30.14 8.62
CA LYS A 138 1.45 30.46 7.83
C LYS A 138 2.31 29.24 7.50
N ASP A 139 2.12 28.14 8.22
CA ASP A 139 2.88 26.92 8.00
C ASP A 139 2.29 26.11 6.84
N ARG A 140 3.11 25.27 6.21
CA ARG A 140 2.67 24.34 5.17
C ARG A 140 3.30 22.97 5.42
N ILE A 141 2.43 21.98 5.64
CA ILE A 141 2.81 20.61 5.97
C ILE A 141 2.70 19.77 4.69
N ALA A 142 3.83 19.39 4.12
CA ALA A 142 3.83 18.48 2.98
C ALA A 142 3.54 17.04 3.42
N VAL A 143 2.68 16.37 2.65
CA VAL A 143 2.31 14.95 2.80
C VAL A 143 2.07 14.33 1.42
N PRO A 144 2.26 13.01 1.19
CA PRO A 144 2.05 12.42 -0.13
C PRO A 144 0.60 12.52 -0.65
N ALA A 145 -0.38 12.48 0.25
CA ALA A 145 -1.79 12.58 -0.08
C ALA A 145 -2.55 13.30 1.05
N ALA A 146 -2.77 14.60 0.88
CA ALA A 146 -3.47 15.43 1.85
C ALA A 146 -4.91 14.93 2.10
N GLY A 147 -5.31 14.89 3.36
CA GLY A 147 -6.63 14.49 3.82
C GLY A 147 -6.95 12.99 3.75
N VAL A 148 -6.15 12.16 3.05
CA VAL A 148 -6.47 10.73 2.85
C VAL A 148 -5.31 9.77 3.12
N GLY A 149 -4.05 10.21 2.97
CA GLY A 149 -2.86 9.39 3.14
C GLY A 149 -2.60 8.99 4.58
N PHE A 150 -1.66 8.07 4.79
CA PHE A 150 -1.24 7.62 6.13
C PHE A 150 -0.85 8.81 7.02
N GLN A 151 0.01 9.69 6.53
CA GLN A 151 0.52 10.84 7.27
C GLN A 151 -0.59 11.81 7.64
N SER A 152 -1.48 12.13 6.68
CA SER A 152 -2.63 13.01 6.95
C SER A 152 -3.58 12.43 7.98
N ARG A 153 -3.90 11.13 7.88
CA ARG A 153 -4.80 10.49 8.85
C ARG A 153 -4.16 10.35 10.22
N THR A 154 -2.84 10.06 10.30
CA THR A 154 -2.11 10.05 11.57
C THR A 154 -2.10 11.45 12.20
N LEU A 155 -1.87 12.51 11.40
CA LEU A 155 -1.96 13.88 11.87
C LEU A 155 -3.35 14.22 12.39
N GLN A 156 -4.41 13.81 11.69
CA GLN A 156 -5.80 14.00 12.12
C GLN A 156 -6.12 13.27 13.43
N LEU A 157 -5.59 12.05 13.63
CA LEU A 157 -5.77 11.33 14.89
C LEU A 157 -5.13 12.08 16.07
N GLU A 158 -3.90 12.56 15.92
CA GLU A 158 -3.25 13.34 16.98
C GLU A 158 -3.94 14.70 17.18
N THR A 159 -4.41 15.32 16.10
CA THR A 159 -5.18 16.57 16.17
C THR A 159 -6.47 16.37 16.97
N ALA A 160 -7.20 15.29 16.72
CA ALA A 160 -8.40 14.95 17.51
C ALA A 160 -8.09 14.76 18.99
N LYS A 161 -6.97 14.09 19.31
CA LYS A 161 -6.52 13.88 20.68
C LYS A 161 -6.13 15.19 21.40
N VAL A 162 -5.47 16.10 20.69
CA VAL A 162 -4.95 17.37 21.26
C VAL A 162 -6.01 18.47 21.34
N PHE A 163 -6.92 18.54 20.35
CA PHE A 163 -7.88 19.65 20.20
C PHE A 163 -9.35 19.23 20.30
N GLY A 164 -9.64 17.93 20.34
CA GLY A 164 -10.99 17.38 20.34
C GLY A 164 -11.40 16.82 18.97
N ASN A 165 -12.33 15.85 18.98
CA ASN A 165 -12.77 15.15 17.78
C ASN A 165 -13.41 16.06 16.72
N ASP A 166 -14.05 17.14 17.12
CA ASP A 166 -14.64 18.15 16.24
C ASP A 166 -13.60 18.96 15.48
N GLN A 167 -12.36 19.00 15.96
CA GLN A 167 -11.23 19.73 15.39
C GLN A 167 -10.25 18.85 14.62
N TYR A 168 -10.55 17.59 14.37
CA TYR A 168 -9.58 16.65 13.78
C TYR A 168 -8.99 17.08 12.42
N LYS A 169 -9.71 17.93 11.68
CA LYS A 169 -9.28 18.51 10.40
C LYS A 169 -8.54 19.84 10.49
N LYS A 170 -8.25 20.32 11.69
CA LYS A 170 -7.65 21.65 11.92
C LYS A 170 -6.45 21.98 11.02
N PHE A 171 -5.64 20.98 10.66
CA PHE A 171 -4.45 21.15 9.83
C PHE A 171 -4.65 20.76 8.35
N ASP A 172 -5.86 20.40 7.92
CA ASP A 172 -6.11 20.00 6.54
C ASP A 172 -5.83 21.16 5.57
N ASP A 173 -6.23 22.41 5.93
CA ASP A 173 -6.06 23.60 5.08
C ASP A 173 -4.60 24.03 4.90
N ILE A 174 -3.71 23.64 5.81
CA ILE A 174 -2.27 23.89 5.70
C ILE A 174 -1.49 22.65 5.21
N SER A 175 -2.18 21.55 4.93
CA SER A 175 -1.60 20.32 4.39
C SER A 175 -1.57 20.35 2.87
N VAL A 176 -0.41 20.06 2.28
CA VAL A 176 -0.16 20.13 0.83
C VAL A 176 0.26 18.75 0.33
N SER A 177 -0.36 18.29 -0.77
CA SER A 177 0.06 17.04 -1.43
C SER A 177 1.35 17.26 -2.19
N LEU A 178 2.42 16.57 -1.75
CA LEU A 178 3.73 16.63 -2.38
C LEU A 178 4.46 15.29 -2.16
N PRO A 179 5.04 14.66 -3.20
CA PRO A 179 5.82 13.43 -3.05
C PRO A 179 6.96 13.57 -2.05
N HIS A 180 7.28 12.51 -1.32
CA HIS A 180 8.35 12.53 -0.30
C HIS A 180 9.70 13.08 -0.79
N PRO A 181 10.22 12.71 -1.99
CA PRO A 181 11.49 13.28 -2.48
C PRO A 181 11.44 14.80 -2.59
N ASP A 182 10.36 15.35 -3.20
CA ASP A 182 10.19 16.78 -3.43
C ASP A 182 9.97 17.53 -2.11
N ALA A 183 9.14 16.98 -1.23
CA ALA A 183 8.87 17.53 0.10
C ALA A 183 10.15 17.60 0.96
N THR A 184 10.99 16.56 0.91
CA THR A 184 12.27 16.52 1.62
C THR A 184 13.25 17.56 1.07
N ALA A 185 13.35 17.66 -0.25
CA ALA A 185 14.21 18.67 -0.88
C ALA A 185 13.75 20.10 -0.53
N ALA A 186 12.46 20.37 -0.56
CA ALA A 186 11.86 21.67 -0.20
C ALA A 186 12.13 22.01 1.28
N LEU A 187 11.92 21.05 2.19
CA LEU A 187 12.14 21.23 3.63
C LEU A 187 13.62 21.54 3.95
N ILE A 188 14.56 20.77 3.36
CA ILE A 188 15.99 20.97 3.57
C ILE A 188 16.47 22.32 2.99
N ALA A 189 15.99 22.67 1.81
CA ALA A 189 16.36 23.93 1.15
C ALA A 189 15.89 25.18 1.92
N GLY A 190 14.75 25.09 2.62
CA GLY A 190 14.19 26.17 3.44
C GLY A 190 13.86 27.45 2.66
N LYS A 191 13.61 27.34 1.33
CA LYS A 191 13.37 28.47 0.43
C LYS A 191 11.99 28.49 -0.20
N SER A 192 11.13 27.56 0.19
CA SER A 192 9.74 27.45 -0.25
C SER A 192 8.79 27.73 0.91
N GLU A 193 7.49 27.78 0.61
CA GLU A 193 6.46 27.86 1.65
C GLU A 193 6.37 26.57 2.49
N ILE A 194 6.87 25.44 1.98
CA ILE A 194 6.89 24.16 2.69
C ILE A 194 7.93 24.25 3.82
N ASN A 195 7.47 24.30 5.05
CA ASN A 195 8.29 24.35 6.25
C ASN A 195 8.08 23.20 7.20
N ALA A 196 7.18 22.26 6.85
CA ALA A 196 7.01 21.00 7.56
C ALA A 196 6.74 19.86 6.57
N HIS A 197 7.12 18.65 6.95
CA HIS A 197 6.91 17.44 6.17
C HIS A 197 6.61 16.26 7.09
N PHE A 198 5.45 15.64 6.95
CA PHE A 198 5.22 14.37 7.61
C PHE A 198 5.79 13.27 6.72
N SER A 199 7.00 12.88 7.06
CA SER A 199 7.91 12.09 6.25
C SER A 199 7.87 10.61 6.62
N SER A 200 8.55 9.79 5.81
CA SER A 200 8.80 8.37 6.06
C SER A 200 10.27 8.03 5.77
N PRO A 201 10.79 6.86 6.22
CA PRO A 201 12.12 6.39 5.81
C PRO A 201 12.20 6.16 4.29
N PRO A 202 13.31 6.52 3.62
CA PRO A 202 14.55 7.09 4.17
C PRO A 202 14.54 8.61 4.31
N PHE A 203 13.51 9.29 3.81
CA PHE A 203 13.42 10.74 3.64
C PHE A 203 13.54 11.50 4.96
N GLN A 204 12.92 10.99 6.03
CA GLN A 204 13.03 11.59 7.36
C GLN A 204 14.46 11.54 7.91
N TYR A 205 15.19 10.45 7.65
CA TYR A 205 16.59 10.33 8.06
C TYR A 205 17.49 11.29 7.26
N GLN A 206 17.21 11.48 5.97
CA GLN A 206 17.88 12.45 5.13
C GLN A 206 17.62 13.88 5.60
N ALA A 207 16.37 14.23 5.88
CA ALA A 207 15.98 15.56 6.35
C ALA A 207 16.63 15.91 7.69
N LEU A 208 16.71 14.94 8.62
CA LEU A 208 17.31 15.11 9.94
C LEU A 208 18.85 15.28 9.93
N GLN A 209 19.51 15.09 8.78
CA GLN A 209 20.93 15.48 8.62
C GLN A 209 21.10 17.00 8.51
N SER A 210 20.03 17.73 8.18
CA SER A 210 20.05 19.19 8.16
C SER A 210 19.91 19.74 9.57
N PRO A 211 20.84 20.62 10.03
CA PRO A 211 20.82 21.14 11.40
C PRO A 211 19.60 21.98 11.74
N ASN A 212 18.91 22.49 10.71
CA ASN A 212 17.72 23.33 10.88
C ASN A 212 16.42 22.51 10.95
N VAL A 213 16.47 21.19 10.70
CA VAL A 213 15.29 20.32 10.70
C VAL A 213 15.21 19.54 12.00
N HIS A 214 14.04 19.54 12.62
CA HIS A 214 13.81 18.77 13.83
C HIS A 214 12.45 18.02 13.80
N LYS A 215 12.34 17.00 14.64
CA LYS A 215 11.13 16.17 14.79
C LYS A 215 10.17 16.83 15.77
N VAL A 216 8.89 16.92 15.36
CA VAL A 216 7.76 17.38 16.17
C VAL A 216 6.96 16.20 16.71
N LEU A 217 6.76 15.14 15.89
CA LEU A 217 5.86 14.04 16.21
C LEU A 217 6.36 12.75 15.56
N SER A 218 6.13 11.61 16.21
CA SER A 218 6.27 10.26 15.63
C SER A 218 4.90 9.60 15.48
N SER A 219 4.68 8.88 14.38
CA SER A 219 3.46 8.07 14.22
C SER A 219 3.32 7.00 15.30
N TYR A 220 4.43 6.49 15.82
CA TYR A 220 4.41 5.51 16.92
C TYR A 220 3.88 6.10 18.24
N ASP A 221 4.16 7.40 18.52
CA ASP A 221 3.61 8.08 19.68
C ASP A 221 2.08 8.24 19.56
N VAL A 222 1.61 8.51 18.33
CA VAL A 222 0.17 8.64 18.05
C VAL A 222 -0.55 7.31 18.21
N LEU A 223 0.07 6.22 17.71
CA LEU A 223 -0.53 4.89 17.63
C LEU A 223 -0.25 4.01 18.86
N GLY A 224 0.55 4.51 19.80
CA GLY A 224 0.92 3.77 21.02
C GLY A 224 1.94 2.67 20.81
N GLY A 225 2.77 2.78 19.78
CA GLY A 225 3.89 1.87 19.50
C GLY A 225 4.02 1.46 18.03
N PRO A 226 4.86 0.44 17.75
CA PRO A 226 5.07 -0.08 16.41
C PRO A 226 3.75 -0.47 15.74
N ALA A 227 3.57 0.01 14.50
CA ALA A 227 2.35 -0.22 13.72
C ALA A 227 2.68 -0.32 12.23
N THR A 228 1.91 -1.13 11.52
CA THR A 228 2.03 -1.25 10.07
C THR A 228 1.88 0.10 9.39
N PHE A 229 2.84 0.42 8.54
CA PHE A 229 2.79 1.63 7.72
C PHE A 229 2.06 1.36 6.41
N ASN A 230 2.66 0.57 5.52
CA ASN A 230 2.11 0.25 4.21
C ASN A 230 1.52 -1.15 4.17
N VAL A 231 0.49 -1.31 3.37
CA VAL A 231 -0.14 -2.59 3.03
C VAL A 231 -0.28 -2.71 1.52
N LEU A 232 -0.29 -3.95 1.04
CA LEU A 232 -0.69 -4.32 -0.31
C LEU A 232 -2.17 -4.68 -0.29
N TYR A 233 -2.90 -4.27 -1.32
CA TYR A 233 -4.33 -4.58 -1.41
C TYR A 233 -4.79 -4.73 -2.86
N THR A 234 -5.87 -5.49 -3.02
CA THR A 234 -6.47 -5.82 -4.32
C THR A 234 -7.99 -5.96 -4.20
N THR A 235 -8.66 -6.14 -5.34
CA THR A 235 -10.08 -6.46 -5.40
C THR A 235 -10.33 -7.95 -5.16
N GLU A 236 -11.49 -8.31 -4.60
CA GLU A 236 -11.94 -9.70 -4.50
C GLU A 236 -11.95 -10.40 -5.87
N LYS A 237 -12.32 -9.66 -6.92
CA LYS A 237 -12.30 -10.17 -8.28
C LYS A 237 -10.91 -10.66 -8.71
N PHE A 238 -9.85 -9.87 -8.49
CA PHE A 238 -8.50 -10.29 -8.85
C PHE A 238 -8.08 -11.52 -8.05
N HIS A 239 -8.34 -11.52 -6.74
CA HIS A 239 -8.05 -12.62 -5.83
C HIS A 239 -8.71 -13.94 -6.31
N ASP A 240 -10.02 -13.91 -6.62
CA ASP A 240 -10.80 -15.09 -6.94
C ASP A 240 -10.60 -15.61 -8.37
N GLU A 241 -10.38 -14.70 -9.33
CA GLU A 241 -10.15 -15.06 -10.73
C GLU A 241 -8.70 -15.46 -11.04
N ASN A 242 -7.74 -15.19 -10.14
CA ASN A 242 -6.30 -15.45 -10.35
C ASN A 242 -5.65 -16.16 -9.14
N PRO A 243 -6.23 -17.27 -8.63
CA PRO A 243 -5.79 -17.86 -7.36
C PRO A 243 -4.32 -18.32 -7.35
N LYS A 244 -3.79 -18.84 -8.46
CA LYS A 244 -2.37 -19.24 -8.55
C LYS A 244 -1.45 -18.04 -8.62
N THR A 245 -1.80 -17.01 -9.40
CA THR A 245 -1.03 -15.77 -9.49
C THR A 245 -1.00 -15.06 -8.15
N TYR A 246 -2.15 -15.00 -7.46
CA TYR A 246 -2.26 -14.44 -6.11
C TYR A 246 -1.40 -15.21 -5.12
N GLN A 247 -1.49 -16.56 -5.11
CA GLN A 247 -0.70 -17.39 -4.21
C GLN A 247 0.81 -17.24 -4.48
N ALA A 248 1.23 -17.25 -5.74
CA ALA A 248 2.63 -17.03 -6.10
C ALA A 248 3.15 -15.66 -5.63
N PHE A 249 2.29 -14.62 -5.71
CA PHE A 249 2.63 -13.31 -5.20
C PHE A 249 2.74 -13.31 -3.66
N TYR A 250 1.79 -13.90 -2.95
CA TYR A 250 1.86 -13.99 -1.49
C TYR A 250 3.10 -14.77 -1.00
N ASP A 251 3.40 -15.91 -1.62
CA ASP A 251 4.59 -16.71 -1.31
C ASP A 251 5.88 -15.92 -1.56
N ALA A 252 5.92 -15.11 -2.63
CA ALA A 252 7.03 -14.23 -2.93
C ALA A 252 7.27 -13.17 -1.85
N LEU A 253 6.20 -12.61 -1.27
CA LEU A 253 6.30 -11.64 -0.16
C LEU A 253 6.86 -12.31 1.10
N VAL A 254 6.40 -13.52 1.43
CA VAL A 254 6.87 -14.29 2.60
C VAL A 254 8.35 -14.67 2.43
N GLU A 255 8.77 -15.08 1.23
CA GLU A 255 10.17 -15.38 0.94
C GLU A 255 11.03 -14.12 1.04
N ALA A 256 10.60 -12.99 0.45
CA ALA A 256 11.33 -11.72 0.50
C ALA A 256 11.52 -11.22 1.93
N GLN A 257 10.49 -11.30 2.78
CA GLN A 257 10.62 -11.02 4.21
C GLN A 257 11.73 -11.85 4.87
N SER A 258 11.78 -13.15 4.55
CA SER A 258 12.77 -14.07 5.11
C SER A 258 14.19 -13.73 4.64
N ILE A 259 14.35 -13.35 3.35
CA ILE A 259 15.61 -12.88 2.78
C ILE A 259 16.10 -11.61 3.49
N ILE A 260 15.22 -10.61 3.69
CA ILE A 260 15.55 -9.37 4.40
C ILE A 260 15.99 -9.65 5.84
N LYS A 261 15.27 -10.54 6.55
CA LYS A 261 15.60 -10.89 7.93
C LYS A 261 16.95 -11.63 8.05
N ALA A 262 17.29 -12.43 7.06
CA ALA A 262 18.54 -13.19 7.05
C ALA A 262 19.77 -12.29 6.80
N ASP A 263 19.66 -11.28 5.93
CA ASP A 263 20.77 -10.39 5.59
C ASP A 263 20.28 -8.96 5.30
N LYS A 264 20.13 -8.18 6.36
CA LYS A 264 19.70 -6.78 6.29
C LYS A 264 20.68 -5.88 5.50
N PRO A 265 22.02 -6.02 5.61
CA PRO A 265 22.98 -5.30 4.76
C PRO A 265 22.79 -5.60 3.26
N ALA A 266 22.62 -6.85 2.86
CA ALA A 266 22.34 -7.21 1.46
C ALA A 266 21.00 -6.62 0.97
N ALA A 267 19.98 -6.60 1.83
CA ALA A 267 18.70 -5.97 1.52
C ALA A 267 18.84 -4.44 1.31
N ALA A 268 19.71 -3.77 2.09
CA ALA A 268 20.03 -2.34 1.86
C ALA A 268 20.68 -2.11 0.49
N GLN A 269 21.57 -2.99 0.04
CA GLN A 269 22.16 -2.94 -1.30
C GLN A 269 21.11 -3.17 -2.39
N THR A 270 20.16 -4.08 -2.16
CA THR A 270 19.02 -4.31 -3.08
C THR A 270 18.20 -3.04 -3.24
N TYR A 271 17.83 -2.35 -2.15
CA TYR A 271 17.15 -1.07 -2.21
C TYR A 271 17.91 -0.04 -3.08
N ILE A 272 19.22 0.14 -2.84
CA ILE A 272 20.05 1.06 -3.62
C ILE A 272 20.00 0.72 -5.12
N ARG A 273 20.11 -0.54 -5.46
CA ARG A 273 20.13 -1.02 -6.85
C ARG A 273 18.78 -0.87 -7.54
N VAL A 274 17.71 -1.34 -6.92
CA VAL A 274 16.36 -1.37 -7.51
C VAL A 274 15.79 0.03 -7.65
N GLU A 275 15.90 0.85 -6.61
CA GLU A 275 15.40 2.22 -6.58
C GLU A 275 16.38 3.24 -7.22
N GLN A 276 17.54 2.77 -7.70
CA GLN A 276 18.62 3.65 -8.22
C GLN A 276 18.94 4.81 -7.26
N SER A 277 18.86 4.51 -5.96
CA SER A 277 18.99 5.49 -4.89
C SER A 277 20.40 6.06 -4.83
N LYS A 278 20.51 7.38 -4.69
CA LYS A 278 21.78 8.08 -4.51
C LYS A 278 22.17 8.26 -3.05
N LEU A 279 21.41 7.69 -2.13
CA LEU A 279 21.72 7.74 -0.70
C LEU A 279 23.01 6.95 -0.40
N PRO A 280 23.84 7.41 0.55
CA PRO A 280 24.97 6.63 1.02
C PRO A 280 24.51 5.26 1.54
N LEU A 281 25.18 4.18 1.13
CA LEU A 281 24.81 2.82 1.58
C LEU A 281 24.78 2.72 3.10
N ALA A 282 25.75 3.32 3.80
CA ALA A 282 25.79 3.31 5.27
C ALA A 282 24.53 3.94 5.91
N LEU A 283 23.89 4.93 5.27
CA LEU A 283 22.63 5.48 5.74
C LEU A 283 21.49 4.49 5.56
N VAL A 284 21.44 3.83 4.40
CA VAL A 284 20.39 2.83 4.11
C VAL A 284 20.54 1.61 5.03
N GLU A 285 21.75 1.11 5.25
CA GLU A 285 22.05 0.04 6.21
C GLU A 285 21.61 0.41 7.64
N LYS A 286 21.92 1.65 8.07
CA LYS A 286 21.45 2.16 9.38
C LYS A 286 19.93 2.12 9.49
N ILE A 287 19.21 2.48 8.44
CA ILE A 287 17.75 2.47 8.42
C ILE A 287 17.21 1.04 8.43
N VAL A 288 17.74 0.14 7.58
CA VAL A 288 17.25 -1.25 7.50
C VAL A 288 17.53 -2.02 8.80
N THR A 289 18.58 -1.66 9.53
CA THR A 289 18.95 -2.29 10.80
C THR A 289 18.35 -1.60 12.03
N ASP A 290 17.63 -0.48 11.86
CA ASP A 290 17.00 0.24 12.96
C ASP A 290 15.99 -0.68 13.68
N PRO A 291 16.08 -0.83 15.03
CA PRO A 291 15.19 -1.69 15.80
C PRO A 291 13.71 -1.26 15.78
N GLU A 292 13.41 -0.01 15.45
CA GLU A 292 12.03 0.47 15.29
C GLU A 292 11.44 0.09 13.91
N ILE A 293 12.24 -0.47 12.99
CA ILE A 293 11.81 -0.86 11.64
C ILE A 293 11.77 -2.38 11.52
N ASP A 294 10.60 -2.92 11.21
CA ASP A 294 10.39 -4.34 10.93
C ASP A 294 9.75 -4.53 9.55
N PHE A 295 10.44 -5.27 8.69
CA PHE A 295 9.92 -5.67 7.38
C PHE A 295 9.18 -6.99 7.53
N THR A 296 7.86 -6.94 7.60
CA THR A 296 7.01 -8.11 7.87
C THR A 296 5.71 -8.07 7.08
N VAL A 297 5.28 -9.25 6.62
CA VAL A 297 3.98 -9.43 5.96
C VAL A 297 2.82 -9.46 6.97
N VAL A 298 3.14 -9.62 8.26
CA VAL A 298 2.17 -9.70 9.35
C VAL A 298 1.66 -8.30 9.71
N PRO A 299 0.34 -8.04 9.66
CA PRO A 299 -0.21 -6.75 10.06
C PRO A 299 -0.08 -6.53 11.57
N GLN A 300 0.33 -5.32 11.95
CA GLN A 300 0.54 -4.91 13.33
C GLN A 300 -0.25 -3.63 13.63
N ARG A 301 -1.09 -3.62 14.67
CA ARG A 301 -1.89 -2.47 15.14
C ARG A 301 -2.72 -1.77 14.06
N THR A 302 -3.15 -2.47 13.04
CA THR A 302 -3.95 -1.86 11.97
C THR A 302 -5.36 -1.50 12.45
N TYR A 303 -5.87 -2.23 13.45
CA TYR A 303 -7.21 -2.06 13.97
C TYR A 303 -7.44 -0.70 14.64
N ILE A 304 -6.41 -0.11 15.22
CA ILE A 304 -6.51 1.24 15.81
C ILE A 304 -6.96 2.30 14.79
N TYR A 305 -6.51 2.18 13.54
CA TYR A 305 -6.98 3.05 12.47
C TYR A 305 -8.45 2.79 12.11
N ALA A 306 -8.85 1.52 12.01
CA ALA A 306 -10.23 1.17 11.68
C ALA A 306 -11.21 1.71 12.74
N GLU A 307 -10.87 1.54 14.02
CA GLU A 307 -11.64 2.04 15.15
C GLU A 307 -11.71 3.57 15.16
N LYS A 308 -10.56 4.24 15.17
CA LYS A 308 -10.50 5.71 15.29
C LYS A 308 -11.07 6.44 14.09
N LEU A 309 -10.84 5.95 12.86
CA LEU A 309 -11.42 6.56 11.68
C LEU A 309 -12.95 6.36 11.61
N HIS A 310 -13.47 5.26 12.18
CA HIS A 310 -14.91 5.10 12.35
C HIS A 310 -15.47 6.06 13.40
N GLU A 311 -14.83 6.21 14.55
CA GLU A 311 -15.20 7.17 15.60
C GLU A 311 -15.25 8.62 15.07
N LEU A 312 -14.32 8.99 14.18
CA LEU A 312 -14.28 10.31 13.53
C LEU A 312 -15.26 10.45 12.34
N GLY A 313 -16.04 9.40 12.03
CA GLY A 313 -17.00 9.40 10.92
C GLY A 313 -16.34 9.38 9.53
N VAL A 314 -15.07 9.03 9.44
CA VAL A 314 -14.32 8.87 8.17
C VAL A 314 -14.71 7.56 7.50
N LEU A 315 -14.81 6.48 8.26
CA LEU A 315 -15.35 5.19 7.84
C LEU A 315 -16.82 5.08 8.23
N LYS A 316 -17.65 4.62 7.31
CA LYS A 316 -19.09 4.40 7.56
C LYS A 316 -19.36 3.07 8.27
N ASN A 317 -18.61 2.05 7.90
CA ASN A 317 -18.75 0.71 8.43
C ASN A 317 -17.71 0.45 9.51
N LYS A 318 -18.16 -0.03 10.66
CA LYS A 318 -17.26 -0.52 11.71
C LYS A 318 -16.68 -1.87 11.29
N ALA A 319 -15.38 -2.04 11.46
CA ALA A 319 -14.76 -3.35 11.43
C ALA A 319 -14.86 -3.99 12.83
N ASP A 320 -15.09 -5.28 12.92
CA ASP A 320 -15.08 -6.02 14.18
C ASP A 320 -13.67 -6.48 14.56
N SER A 321 -12.85 -6.70 13.54
CA SER A 321 -11.44 -7.05 13.71
C SER A 321 -10.61 -6.64 12.48
N TRP A 322 -9.27 -6.73 12.59
CA TRP A 322 -8.38 -6.51 11.45
C TRP A 322 -8.61 -7.55 10.32
N LYS A 323 -9.15 -8.73 10.62
CA LYS A 323 -9.44 -9.78 9.64
C LYS A 323 -10.54 -9.41 8.64
N ASP A 324 -11.39 -8.45 8.96
CA ASP A 324 -12.48 -8.04 8.08
C ASP A 324 -11.98 -7.38 6.78
N TYR A 325 -10.80 -6.75 6.85
CA TYR A 325 -10.22 -6.02 5.73
C TYR A 325 -8.89 -6.61 5.22
N PHE A 326 -8.54 -7.83 5.64
CA PHE A 326 -7.48 -8.64 5.05
C PHE A 326 -8.06 -9.90 4.43
N PHE A 327 -7.42 -10.43 3.37
CA PHE A 327 -7.72 -11.75 2.83
C PHE A 327 -7.25 -12.85 3.79
N GLU A 328 -7.84 -14.05 3.66
CA GLU A 328 -7.66 -15.16 4.60
C GLU A 328 -6.20 -15.63 4.75
N GLN A 329 -5.38 -15.49 3.70
CA GLN A 329 -3.97 -15.86 3.76
C GLN A 329 -3.21 -15.14 4.88
N ALA A 330 -3.56 -13.88 5.16
CA ALA A 330 -2.97 -13.13 6.27
C ALA A 330 -3.50 -13.55 7.65
N HIS A 331 -4.62 -14.29 7.74
CA HIS A 331 -5.29 -14.62 9.00
C HIS A 331 -4.56 -15.72 9.81
N ALA A 332 -3.66 -16.46 9.17
CA ALA A 332 -2.85 -17.49 9.84
C ALA A 332 -1.81 -16.86 10.80
N ASP A 333 -1.47 -15.59 10.59
CA ASP A 333 -0.50 -14.86 11.39
C ASP A 333 -1.15 -14.26 12.65
N ALA A 334 -0.32 -14.01 13.67
CA ALA A 334 -0.72 -13.32 14.89
C ALA A 334 -0.80 -11.80 14.67
N GLY A 335 -1.57 -11.36 13.67
CA GLY A 335 -1.75 -9.97 13.31
C GLY A 335 -2.68 -9.20 14.27
N SER A 336 -2.71 -7.87 14.15
CA SER A 336 -3.55 -7.00 14.99
C SER A 336 -3.94 -5.66 14.30
#